data_a550df823db3739bd58a7dd3f4396ac6
#
_entry.id   a550df823db3739bd58a7dd3f4396ac6
#
_cell.length_a   1.000
_cell.length_b   1.000
_cell.length_c   1.000
_cell.angle_alpha   90.00
_cell.angle_beta   90.00
_cell.angle_gamma   90.00
#
_symmetry.space_group_name_H-M   'P 1'
#
loop_
_entity.id
_entity.type
_entity.pdbx_description
1 polymer ?
#
loop_
_entity_poly.entity_id
_entity_poly.type
_entity_poly.pdbx_seq_one_letter_code
_entity_poly.pdbx_strand_id
1 'polypeptide(L)'
;CDKEIINFCKIKKIPCIMTSNKHTRCLDRVHEAAHKIKVNLNNSDVVVCVQGDEPMLTADMITETIKPIYLKKKALGSVLAMDIIHKEQFYNKNIVKIIHDIDGEVLYTSRAPVPYCEKFSKNIKAKRVGGIFAFRWDFLKKFHKTKESFLEKIEACDSNRICDNGGGQYIAHYPFRPYFSVDCPEDLKTVIKHMIKDKVYKRYKDVK
;
A
#
# COMPACT_ATOMS: atom_id res chain seq x y z
N CYS A 1 -2.47 15.70 -7.59
CA CYS A 1 -2.73 17.10 -7.21
C CYS A 1 -1.52 18.01 -7.48
N ASP A 2 -0.46 17.43 -7.97
CA ASP A 2 0.82 18.10 -8.19
C ASP A 2 1.01 18.44 -9.67
N LYS A 3 1.30 19.73 -9.97
CA LYS A 3 1.48 20.20 -11.34
C LYS A 3 2.77 19.68 -11.99
N GLU A 4 3.82 19.48 -11.20
CA GLU A 4 5.11 18.95 -11.68
C GLU A 4 4.94 17.50 -12.12
N ILE A 5 4.23 16.68 -11.33
CA ILE A 5 3.94 15.28 -11.67
C ILE A 5 3.10 15.21 -12.96
N ILE A 6 2.05 16.04 -13.10
CA ILE A 6 1.22 15.97 -14.31
C ILE A 6 1.99 16.42 -15.55
N ASN A 7 2.87 17.42 -15.43
CA ASN A 7 3.72 17.87 -16.51
C ASN A 7 4.73 16.79 -16.92
N PHE A 8 5.34 16.12 -15.94
CA PHE A 8 6.22 14.97 -16.19
C PHE A 8 5.48 13.85 -16.94
N CYS A 9 4.29 13.48 -16.46
CA CYS A 9 3.46 12.46 -17.11
C CYS A 9 3.11 12.83 -18.56
N LYS A 10 2.76 14.11 -18.83
CA LYS A 10 2.47 14.59 -20.17
C LYS A 10 3.70 14.46 -21.09
N ILE A 11 4.88 14.89 -20.63
CA ILE A 11 6.14 14.79 -21.40
C ILE A 11 6.44 13.32 -21.71
N LYS A 12 6.23 12.43 -20.74
CA LYS A 12 6.49 10.99 -20.89
C LYS A 12 5.33 10.21 -21.52
N LYS A 13 4.24 10.88 -21.92
CA LYS A 13 3.01 10.25 -22.46
C LYS A 13 2.40 9.20 -21.53
N ILE A 14 2.53 9.38 -20.21
CA ILE A 14 1.94 8.53 -19.19
C ILE A 14 0.51 9.02 -18.90
N PRO A 15 -0.51 8.15 -18.94
CA PRO A 15 -1.87 8.52 -18.55
C PRO A 15 -1.89 9.12 -17.14
N CYS A 16 -2.50 10.28 -16.99
CA CYS A 16 -2.51 11.00 -15.71
C CYS A 16 -3.84 11.74 -15.51
N ILE A 17 -4.36 11.69 -14.30
CA ILE A 17 -5.57 12.38 -13.87
C ILE A 17 -5.28 13.27 -12.69
N MET A 18 -5.64 14.56 -12.81
CA MET A 18 -5.54 15.51 -11.70
C MET A 18 -6.63 15.23 -10.67
N THR A 19 -6.24 15.04 -9.42
CA THR A 19 -7.12 14.88 -8.27
C THR A 19 -7.02 16.07 -7.31
N SER A 20 -8.00 16.19 -6.39
CA SER A 20 -8.04 17.26 -5.40
C SER A 20 -6.79 17.25 -4.48
N ASN A 21 -6.34 18.43 -4.09
CA ASN A 21 -5.31 18.61 -3.06
C ASN A 21 -5.86 18.48 -1.63
N LYS A 22 -7.17 18.29 -1.46
CA LYS A 22 -7.82 18.13 -0.15
C LYS A 22 -7.68 16.71 0.42
N HIS A 23 -7.31 15.73 -0.41
CA HIS A 23 -7.12 14.37 0.07
C HIS A 23 -5.85 14.26 0.90
N THR A 24 -6.01 13.86 2.15
CA THR A 24 -4.93 13.59 3.10
C THR A 24 -4.45 12.14 3.03
N ARG A 25 -5.26 11.26 2.42
CA ARG A 25 -5.01 9.81 2.34
C ARG A 25 -5.04 9.30 0.90
N CYS A 26 -4.31 8.19 0.67
CA CYS A 26 -4.16 7.65 -0.67
C CYS A 26 -5.44 7.00 -1.19
N LEU A 27 -6.23 6.31 -0.37
CA LEU A 27 -7.44 5.62 -0.82
C LEU A 27 -8.55 6.58 -1.24
N ASP A 28 -8.72 7.71 -0.56
CA ASP A 28 -9.65 8.77 -0.98
C ASP A 28 -9.27 9.35 -2.33
N ARG A 29 -7.97 9.53 -2.58
CA ARG A 29 -7.42 9.97 -3.87
C ARG A 29 -7.66 8.96 -4.99
N VAL A 30 -7.45 7.67 -4.70
CA VAL A 30 -7.69 6.58 -5.67
C VAL A 30 -9.18 6.49 -6.00
N HIS A 31 -10.07 6.65 -5.01
CA HIS A 31 -11.52 6.72 -5.26
C HIS A 31 -11.89 7.86 -6.22
N GLU A 32 -11.38 9.08 -6.01
CA GLU A 32 -11.61 10.21 -6.92
C GLU A 32 -11.07 9.92 -8.32
N ALA A 33 -9.85 9.37 -8.42
CA ALA A 33 -9.25 9.02 -9.70
C ALA A 33 -10.10 7.99 -10.44
N ALA A 34 -10.56 6.94 -9.76
CA ALA A 34 -11.41 5.90 -10.33
C ALA A 34 -12.75 6.45 -10.87
N HIS A 35 -13.33 7.46 -10.21
CA HIS A 35 -14.51 8.15 -10.73
C HIS A 35 -14.24 9.02 -11.97
N LYS A 36 -13.04 9.57 -12.08
CA LYS A 36 -12.66 10.46 -13.19
C LYS A 36 -12.24 9.70 -14.46
N ILE A 37 -11.74 8.48 -14.32
CA ILE A 37 -11.52 7.62 -15.48
C ILE A 37 -12.88 7.21 -16.03
N LYS A 38 -13.07 7.43 -17.34
CA LYS A 38 -14.31 7.08 -18.04
C LYS A 38 -14.42 5.56 -18.27
N VAL A 39 -14.31 4.77 -17.21
CA VAL A 39 -14.46 3.31 -17.21
C VAL A 39 -15.65 2.96 -16.35
N ASN A 40 -16.58 2.17 -16.89
CA ASN A 40 -17.71 1.66 -16.12
C ASN A 40 -17.21 0.55 -15.19
N LEU A 41 -17.08 0.87 -13.91
CA LEU A 41 -16.71 -0.09 -12.87
C LEU A 41 -17.95 -0.74 -12.28
N ASN A 42 -18.00 -2.07 -12.31
CA ASN A 42 -19.00 -2.85 -11.58
C ASN A 42 -18.65 -2.90 -10.09
N ASN A 43 -19.62 -3.15 -9.23
CA ASN A 43 -19.42 -3.23 -7.79
C ASN A 43 -18.37 -4.26 -7.36
N SER A 44 -18.25 -5.35 -8.10
CA SER A 44 -17.31 -6.44 -7.85
C SER A 44 -15.92 -6.21 -8.42
N ASP A 45 -15.72 -5.19 -9.26
CA ASP A 45 -14.40 -4.90 -9.84
C ASP A 45 -13.41 -4.52 -8.74
N VAL A 46 -12.15 -4.87 -8.96
CA VAL A 46 -11.08 -4.62 -8.01
C VAL A 46 -10.26 -3.41 -8.44
N VAL A 47 -10.21 -2.42 -7.57
CA VAL A 47 -9.35 -1.24 -7.74
C VAL A 47 -8.09 -1.45 -6.93
N VAL A 48 -6.93 -1.33 -7.57
CA VAL A 48 -5.62 -1.48 -6.92
C VAL A 48 -4.98 -0.11 -6.77
N CYS A 49 -4.67 0.24 -5.52
CA CYS A 49 -3.85 1.40 -5.18
C CYS A 49 -2.39 0.96 -5.12
N VAL A 50 -1.56 1.54 -5.98
CA VAL A 50 -0.11 1.38 -5.97
C VAL A 50 0.50 2.72 -5.59
N GLN A 51 1.18 2.79 -4.45
CA GLN A 51 1.76 4.03 -3.96
C GLN A 51 2.98 4.44 -4.80
N GLY A 52 3.07 5.73 -5.16
CA GLY A 52 4.10 6.25 -6.04
C GLY A 52 5.49 6.40 -5.40
N ASP A 53 5.56 6.36 -4.08
CA ASP A 53 6.78 6.37 -3.27
C ASP A 53 7.44 4.98 -3.12
N GLU A 54 6.89 3.97 -3.80
CA GLU A 54 7.36 2.58 -3.76
C GLU A 54 7.96 2.14 -5.11
N PRO A 55 9.08 2.69 -5.54
CA PRO A 55 9.61 2.49 -6.90
C PRO A 55 10.14 1.08 -7.19
N MET A 56 10.31 0.25 -6.16
CA MET A 56 10.80 -1.12 -6.31
C MET A 56 9.68 -2.18 -6.38
N LEU A 57 8.44 -1.76 -6.60
CA LEU A 57 7.30 -2.63 -6.84
C LEU A 57 7.50 -3.51 -8.06
N THR A 58 6.90 -4.69 -8.02
CA THR A 58 6.90 -5.64 -9.14
C THR A 58 5.49 -6.14 -9.44
N ALA A 59 5.24 -6.59 -10.66
CA ALA A 59 3.92 -7.02 -11.10
C ALA A 59 3.37 -8.20 -10.28
N ASP A 60 4.23 -9.10 -9.82
CA ASP A 60 3.85 -10.23 -8.96
C ASP A 60 3.34 -9.76 -7.58
N MET A 61 3.89 -8.68 -7.02
CA MET A 61 3.38 -8.08 -5.78
C MET A 61 1.93 -7.59 -5.94
N ILE A 62 1.59 -7.00 -7.09
CA ILE A 62 0.22 -6.59 -7.40
C ILE A 62 -0.68 -7.82 -7.47
N THR A 63 -0.25 -8.86 -8.19
CA THR A 63 -0.99 -10.11 -8.33
C THR A 63 -1.23 -10.78 -6.97
N GLU A 64 -0.21 -10.86 -6.13
CA GLU A 64 -0.36 -11.41 -4.77
C GLU A 64 -1.33 -10.58 -3.93
N THR A 65 -1.29 -9.24 -4.05
CA THR A 65 -2.20 -8.37 -3.28
C THR A 65 -3.67 -8.60 -3.62
N ILE A 66 -3.99 -8.96 -4.85
CA ILE A 66 -5.38 -9.20 -5.28
C ILE A 66 -5.91 -10.55 -4.79
N LYS A 67 -5.07 -11.57 -4.62
CA LYS A 67 -5.49 -12.94 -4.30
C LYS A 67 -6.46 -13.08 -3.13
N PRO A 68 -6.25 -12.44 -1.95
CA PRO A 68 -7.17 -12.59 -0.81
C PRO A 68 -8.61 -12.23 -1.14
N ILE A 69 -8.84 -11.24 -2.02
CA ILE A 69 -10.18 -10.79 -2.42
C ILE A 69 -10.96 -11.90 -3.14
N TYR A 70 -10.27 -12.78 -3.87
CA TYR A 70 -10.89 -13.89 -4.59
C TYR A 70 -10.93 -15.19 -3.79
N LEU A 71 -9.96 -15.39 -2.91
CA LEU A 71 -9.83 -16.63 -2.14
C LEU A 71 -10.65 -16.62 -0.83
N LYS A 72 -10.92 -15.44 -0.27
CA LYS A 72 -11.63 -15.30 1.02
C LYS A 72 -12.97 -14.62 0.84
N LYS A 73 -14.05 -15.34 1.14
CA LYS A 73 -15.44 -14.86 0.97
C LYS A 73 -15.72 -13.52 1.67
N LYS A 74 -15.08 -13.30 2.82
CA LYS A 74 -15.25 -12.07 3.62
C LYS A 74 -14.34 -10.91 3.19
N ALA A 75 -13.38 -11.15 2.29
CA ALA A 75 -12.44 -10.12 1.90
C ALA A 75 -13.11 -9.07 1.01
N LEU A 76 -13.17 -7.86 1.52
CA LEU A 76 -13.62 -6.66 0.82
C LEU A 76 -12.43 -5.87 0.25
N GLY A 77 -11.28 -6.07 0.87
CA GLY A 77 -9.99 -5.51 0.44
C GLY A 77 -8.81 -6.33 0.94
N SER A 78 -7.64 -5.96 0.48
CA SER A 78 -6.37 -6.56 0.87
C SER A 78 -5.24 -5.54 0.87
N VAL A 79 -4.17 -5.88 1.57
CA VAL A 79 -2.95 -5.08 1.66
C VAL A 79 -1.73 -5.99 1.52
N LEU A 80 -0.74 -5.58 0.74
CA LEU A 80 0.54 -6.29 0.68
C LEU A 80 1.22 -6.24 2.04
N ALA A 81 1.48 -7.41 2.62
CA ALA A 81 2.10 -7.57 3.93
C ALA A 81 3.44 -8.30 3.78
N MET A 82 4.53 -7.57 3.94
CA MET A 82 5.89 -8.10 3.78
C MET A 82 6.50 -8.47 5.12
N ASP A 83 7.34 -9.52 5.13
CA ASP A 83 8.05 -9.93 6.32
C ASP A 83 9.07 -8.87 6.77
N ILE A 84 9.13 -8.62 8.07
CA ILE A 84 10.19 -7.85 8.71
C ILE A 84 11.23 -8.83 9.26
N ILE A 85 12.46 -8.78 8.75
CA ILE A 85 13.54 -9.66 9.17
C ILE A 85 14.72 -8.93 9.83
N HIS A 86 14.70 -7.59 9.82
CA HIS A 86 15.71 -6.74 10.43
C HIS A 86 15.11 -5.91 11.57
N LYS A 87 15.82 -5.81 12.70
CA LYS A 87 15.34 -5.06 13.87
C LYS A 87 15.18 -3.58 13.58
N GLU A 88 16.03 -3.03 12.70
CA GLU A 88 15.98 -1.63 12.27
C GLU A 88 14.64 -1.29 11.61
N GLN A 89 14.11 -2.20 10.79
CA GLN A 89 12.78 -2.05 10.18
C GLN A 89 11.67 -2.12 11.22
N PHE A 90 11.80 -3.02 12.21
CA PHE A 90 10.79 -3.21 13.24
C PHE A 90 10.63 -1.98 14.12
N TYR A 91 11.73 -1.33 14.51
CA TYR A 91 11.71 -0.12 15.34
C TYR A 91 11.58 1.19 14.55
N ASN A 92 11.63 1.15 13.23
CA ASN A 92 11.46 2.34 12.40
C ASN A 92 9.99 2.78 12.37
N LYS A 93 9.71 4.00 12.85
CA LYS A 93 8.36 4.60 12.87
C LYS A 93 7.80 4.91 11.47
N ASN A 94 8.64 5.04 10.45
CA ASN A 94 8.20 5.26 9.07
C ASN A 94 7.68 3.96 8.43
N ILE A 95 8.06 2.81 8.95
CA ILE A 95 7.56 1.50 8.52
C ILE A 95 6.33 1.15 9.34
N VAL A 96 5.17 1.09 8.69
CA VAL A 96 3.90 0.72 9.33
C VAL A 96 3.83 -0.80 9.49
N LYS A 97 3.68 -1.27 10.74
CA LYS A 97 3.51 -2.69 11.08
C LYS A 97 2.05 -3.10 10.99
N ILE A 98 1.80 -4.37 10.72
CA ILE A 98 0.46 -4.95 10.59
C ILE A 98 0.27 -6.02 11.66
N ILE A 99 -0.83 -5.92 12.41
CA ILE A 99 -1.35 -6.99 13.25
C ILE A 99 -2.55 -7.59 12.53
N HIS A 100 -2.59 -8.91 12.42
CA HIS A 100 -3.65 -9.67 11.77
C HIS A 100 -4.02 -10.88 12.60
N ASP A 101 -5.21 -11.40 12.41
CA ASP A 101 -5.66 -12.65 13.02
C ASP A 101 -5.07 -13.88 12.31
N ILE A 102 -5.47 -15.07 12.78
CA ILE A 102 -5.01 -16.34 12.21
C ILE A 102 -5.46 -16.53 10.76
N ASP A 103 -6.58 -15.93 10.36
CA ASP A 103 -7.12 -16.00 9.02
C ASP A 103 -6.51 -14.94 8.09
N GLY A 104 -5.70 -14.03 8.63
CA GLY A 104 -5.04 -12.96 7.92
C GLY A 104 -5.89 -11.68 7.79
N GLU A 105 -6.99 -11.55 8.51
CA GLU A 105 -7.74 -10.30 8.59
C GLU A 105 -6.94 -9.26 9.40
N VAL A 106 -6.83 -8.05 8.88
CA VAL A 106 -6.10 -6.96 9.53
C VAL A 106 -6.89 -6.48 10.73
N LEU A 107 -6.29 -6.57 11.90
CA LEU A 107 -6.85 -6.13 13.18
C LEU A 107 -6.43 -4.70 13.52
N TYR A 108 -5.20 -4.33 13.15
CA TYR A 108 -4.62 -3.02 13.46
C TYR A 108 -3.34 -2.78 12.68
N THR A 109 -3.07 -1.53 12.33
CA THR A 109 -1.79 -1.11 11.77
C THR A 109 -1.16 -0.03 12.64
N SER A 110 0.15 -0.10 12.88
CA SER A 110 0.84 0.81 13.79
C SER A 110 2.24 1.19 13.34
N ARG A 111 2.60 2.43 13.65
CA ARG A 111 3.99 2.91 13.55
C ARG A 111 4.84 2.46 14.74
N ALA A 112 4.23 2.10 15.86
CA ALA A 112 4.92 1.48 16.98
C ALA A 112 5.49 0.10 16.62
N PRO A 113 6.49 -0.42 17.34
CA PRO A 113 6.99 -1.77 17.18
C PRO A 113 5.98 -2.78 17.76
N VAL A 114 5.12 -3.32 16.92
CA VAL A 114 4.11 -4.32 17.27
C VAL A 114 4.31 -5.60 16.45
N PRO A 115 4.00 -6.81 17.01
CA PRO A 115 3.58 -7.07 18.40
C PRO A 115 4.69 -6.80 19.42
N TYR A 116 4.32 -6.68 20.70
CA TYR A 116 5.29 -6.51 21.79
C TYR A 116 6.29 -7.67 21.82
N CYS A 117 7.55 -7.33 22.00
CA CYS A 117 8.63 -8.28 22.28
C CYS A 117 9.74 -7.57 23.07
N GLU A 118 10.34 -8.28 24.03
CA GLU A 118 11.50 -7.74 24.76
C GLU A 118 12.70 -7.50 23.83
N LYS A 119 12.96 -8.45 22.95
CA LYS A 119 14.03 -8.38 21.95
C LYS A 119 13.51 -8.86 20.61
N PHE A 120 13.76 -8.08 19.57
CA PHE A 120 13.38 -8.45 18.21
C PHE A 120 14.03 -9.78 17.78
N SER A 121 13.20 -10.64 17.21
CA SER A 121 13.60 -11.90 16.58
C SER A 121 12.73 -12.14 15.34
N LYS A 122 13.25 -12.79 14.31
CA LYS A 122 12.47 -13.18 13.12
C LYS A 122 11.29 -14.09 13.45
N ASN A 123 11.35 -14.82 14.58
CA ASN A 123 10.29 -15.72 15.04
C ASN A 123 9.02 -14.96 15.43
N ILE A 124 9.07 -13.65 15.64
CA ILE A 124 7.91 -12.80 15.88
C ILE A 124 7.00 -12.76 14.63
N LYS A 125 7.55 -13.05 13.45
CA LYS A 125 6.85 -13.01 12.14
C LYS A 125 6.16 -11.67 11.89
N ALA A 126 6.76 -10.58 12.38
CA ALA A 126 6.21 -9.24 12.19
C ALA A 126 6.08 -8.91 10.70
N LYS A 127 5.02 -8.20 10.35
CA LYS A 127 4.72 -7.77 8.98
C LYS A 127 4.73 -6.25 8.87
N ARG A 128 5.04 -5.75 7.67
CA ARG A 128 4.92 -4.34 7.31
C ARG A 128 3.96 -4.15 6.14
N VAL A 129 3.35 -2.98 6.07
CA VAL A 129 2.62 -2.53 4.87
C VAL A 129 3.60 -2.38 3.71
N GLY A 130 3.25 -2.94 2.55
CA GLY A 130 4.07 -2.92 1.33
C GLY A 130 3.62 -1.91 0.26
N GLY A 131 2.80 -0.90 0.61
CA GLY A 131 2.41 0.18 -0.30
C GLY A 131 1.49 -0.23 -1.46
N ILE A 132 0.95 -1.44 -1.44
CA ILE A 132 -0.08 -1.89 -2.40
C ILE A 132 -1.34 -2.29 -1.64
N PHE A 133 -2.47 -1.76 -2.08
CA PHE A 133 -3.79 -2.07 -1.54
C PHE A 133 -4.73 -2.44 -2.69
N ALA A 134 -5.63 -3.37 -2.47
CA ALA A 134 -6.67 -3.72 -3.43
C ALA A 134 -8.03 -3.75 -2.73
N PHE A 135 -9.07 -3.25 -3.40
CA PHE A 135 -10.42 -3.18 -2.83
C PHE A 135 -11.47 -3.47 -3.91
N ARG A 136 -12.56 -4.13 -3.52
CA ARG A 136 -13.77 -4.14 -4.34
C ARG A 136 -14.29 -2.72 -4.48
N TRP A 137 -14.77 -2.37 -5.66
CA TRP A 137 -15.21 -1.02 -5.96
C TRP A 137 -16.34 -0.55 -5.05
N ASP A 138 -17.33 -1.41 -4.74
CA ASP A 138 -18.40 -1.08 -3.82
C ASP A 138 -17.90 -0.77 -2.41
N PHE A 139 -16.89 -1.50 -1.94
CA PHE A 139 -16.26 -1.23 -0.64
C PHE A 139 -15.49 0.09 -0.65
N LEU A 140 -14.71 0.38 -1.69
CA LEU A 140 -13.96 1.63 -1.80
C LEU A 140 -14.91 2.86 -1.83
N LYS A 141 -16.08 2.73 -2.47
CA LYS A 141 -17.14 3.76 -2.41
C LYS A 141 -17.68 3.97 -1.00
N LYS A 142 -17.88 2.90 -0.23
CA LYS A 142 -18.31 2.98 1.18
C LYS A 142 -17.23 3.62 2.05
N PHE A 143 -15.99 3.18 1.90
CA PHE A 143 -14.83 3.74 2.60
C PHE A 143 -14.75 5.25 2.42
N HIS A 144 -14.85 5.75 1.20
CA HIS A 144 -14.80 7.20 0.91
C HIS A 144 -15.91 8.00 1.58
N LYS A 145 -17.10 7.41 1.79
CA LYS A 145 -18.22 8.05 2.51
C LYS A 145 -18.04 8.04 4.04
N THR A 146 -17.14 7.23 4.55
CA THR A 146 -16.87 7.11 5.98
C THR A 146 -15.88 8.20 6.42
N LYS A 147 -16.16 8.84 7.53
CA LYS A 147 -15.25 9.86 8.10
C LYS A 147 -13.95 9.23 8.55
N GLU A 148 -12.86 9.98 8.42
CA GLU A 148 -11.54 9.60 8.92
C GLU A 148 -11.63 9.24 10.41
N SER A 149 -11.15 8.05 10.78
CA SER A 149 -11.26 7.52 12.14
C SER A 149 -10.19 8.10 13.07
N PHE A 150 -10.36 7.90 14.37
CA PHE A 150 -9.40 8.38 15.38
C PHE A 150 -8.02 7.72 15.20
N LEU A 151 -8.02 6.38 15.07
CA LEU A 151 -6.77 5.63 14.90
C LEU A 151 -6.09 5.92 13.57
N GLU A 152 -6.87 6.09 12.50
CA GLU A 152 -6.33 6.50 11.20
C GLU A 152 -5.59 7.83 11.28
N LYS A 153 -6.13 8.81 12.01
CA LYS A 153 -5.49 10.13 12.18
C LYS A 153 -4.16 10.02 12.91
N ILE A 154 -4.10 9.25 14.00
CA ILE A 154 -2.90 9.12 14.83
C ILE A 154 -1.82 8.34 14.10
N GLU A 155 -2.15 7.18 13.55
CA GLU A 155 -1.21 6.28 12.89
C GLU A 155 -0.91 6.68 11.44
N ALA A 156 -1.69 7.62 10.90
CA ALA A 156 -1.63 8.05 9.51
C ALA A 156 -1.68 6.89 8.50
N CYS A 157 -2.62 5.95 8.71
CA CYS A 157 -2.78 4.76 7.89
C CYS A 157 -4.27 4.46 7.61
N ASP A 158 -4.62 4.39 6.31
CA ASP A 158 -5.99 4.13 5.83
C ASP A 158 -6.60 2.83 6.38
N SER A 159 -5.78 1.79 6.61
CA SER A 159 -6.24 0.49 7.12
C SER A 159 -6.95 0.60 8.47
N ASN A 160 -6.57 1.56 9.30
CA ASN A 160 -7.21 1.75 10.62
C ASN A 160 -8.64 2.26 10.49
N ARG A 161 -8.99 3.06 9.46
CA ARG A 161 -10.39 3.41 9.17
C ARG A 161 -11.21 2.16 8.84
N ILE A 162 -10.61 1.20 8.14
CA ILE A 162 -11.28 -0.07 7.79
C ILE A 162 -11.52 -0.89 9.05
N CYS A 163 -10.50 -1.04 9.91
CA CYS A 163 -10.62 -1.76 11.19
C CYS A 163 -11.71 -1.16 12.09
N ASP A 164 -11.72 0.18 12.24
CA ASP A 164 -12.71 0.91 13.05
C ASP A 164 -14.15 0.78 12.51
N ASN A 165 -14.33 0.41 11.24
CA ASN A 165 -15.64 0.28 10.59
C ASN A 165 -16.02 -1.18 10.23
N GLY A 166 -15.54 -2.15 10.99
CA GLY A 166 -15.96 -3.55 10.89
C GLY A 166 -15.03 -4.45 10.09
N GLY A 167 -13.84 -3.98 9.69
CA GLY A 167 -12.82 -4.82 9.07
C GLY A 167 -13.08 -5.19 7.61
N GLY A 168 -12.68 -6.41 7.23
CA GLY A 168 -12.81 -6.94 5.86
C GLY A 168 -11.58 -6.70 4.99
N GLN A 169 -10.48 -6.18 5.53
CA GLN A 169 -9.18 -6.11 4.85
C GLN A 169 -8.30 -7.28 5.26
N TYR A 170 -7.72 -8.00 4.30
CA TYR A 170 -6.87 -9.15 4.54
C TYR A 170 -5.44 -8.89 4.09
N ILE A 171 -4.47 -9.50 4.78
CA ILE A 171 -3.09 -9.48 4.34
C ILE A 171 -2.91 -10.34 3.09
N ALA A 172 -2.17 -9.82 2.11
CA ALA A 172 -1.53 -10.60 1.07
C ALA A 172 -0.07 -10.79 1.49
N HIS A 173 0.24 -11.97 2.02
CA HIS A 173 1.59 -12.25 2.49
C HIS A 173 2.60 -12.26 1.35
N TYR A 174 3.69 -11.53 1.54
CA TYR A 174 4.83 -11.52 0.63
C TYR A 174 6.12 -11.70 1.43
N PRO A 175 7.03 -12.59 1.01
CA PRO A 175 8.28 -12.81 1.72
C PRO A 175 9.15 -11.55 1.73
N PHE A 176 10.11 -11.50 2.65
CA PHE A 176 11.07 -10.41 2.68
C PHE A 176 11.75 -10.22 1.32
N ARG A 177 11.79 -8.98 0.89
CA ARG A 177 12.59 -8.52 -0.23
C ARG A 177 13.25 -7.19 0.15
N PRO A 178 14.50 -6.92 -0.28
CA PRO A 178 15.05 -5.58 -0.23
C PRO A 178 14.15 -4.63 -1.02
N TYR A 179 13.41 -3.82 -0.29
CA TYR A 179 12.33 -2.99 -0.80
C TYR A 179 12.30 -1.71 0.03
N PHE A 180 12.40 -0.58 -0.62
CA PHE A 180 12.62 0.69 0.03
C PHE A 180 11.60 1.71 -0.48
N SER A 181 10.81 2.27 0.43
CA SER A 181 10.00 3.45 0.18
C SER A 181 10.90 4.68 0.07
N VAL A 182 10.45 5.69 -0.64
CA VAL A 182 11.15 6.99 -0.76
C VAL A 182 10.38 8.04 0.01
N ASP A 183 10.70 8.19 1.30
CA ASP A 183 10.12 9.18 2.19
C ASP A 183 11.02 10.42 2.36
N CYS A 184 12.32 10.27 2.07
CA CYS A 184 13.31 11.33 2.21
C CYS A 184 14.42 11.22 1.14
N PRO A 185 15.28 12.26 0.95
CA PRO A 185 16.38 12.23 -0.02
C PRO A 185 17.38 11.09 0.17
N GLU A 186 17.59 10.64 1.40
CA GLU A 186 18.48 9.54 1.75
C GLU A 186 17.92 8.20 1.24
N ASP A 187 16.61 8.02 1.34
CA ASP A 187 15.92 6.83 0.80
C ASP A 187 16.08 6.76 -0.71
N LEU A 188 15.95 7.90 -1.40
CA LEU A 188 16.14 7.97 -2.85
C LEU A 188 17.54 7.49 -3.26
N LYS A 189 18.58 7.91 -2.55
CA LYS A 189 19.97 7.45 -2.79
C LYS A 189 20.08 5.93 -2.61
N THR A 190 19.44 5.41 -1.57
CA THR A 190 19.40 3.96 -1.28
C THR A 190 18.68 3.21 -2.39
N VAL A 191 17.50 3.68 -2.80
CA VAL A 191 16.72 3.09 -3.89
C VAL A 191 17.51 3.08 -5.20
N ILE A 192 18.13 4.19 -5.60
CA ILE A 192 18.95 4.27 -6.83
C ILE A 192 20.04 3.19 -6.81
N LYS A 193 20.75 3.06 -5.68
CA LYS A 193 21.83 2.05 -5.51
C LYS A 193 21.33 0.61 -5.67
N HIS A 194 20.14 0.31 -5.18
CA HIS A 194 19.52 -1.02 -5.28
C HIS A 194 18.87 -1.25 -6.65
N MET A 195 18.23 -0.22 -7.21
CA MET A 195 17.54 -0.28 -8.50
C MET A 195 18.49 -0.66 -9.64
N ILE A 196 19.71 -0.14 -9.66
CA ILE A 196 20.73 -0.48 -10.67
C ILE A 196 20.99 -1.99 -10.74
N LYS A 197 20.87 -2.70 -9.61
CA LYS A 197 21.07 -4.14 -9.52
C LYS A 197 19.77 -4.94 -9.70
N ASP A 198 18.61 -4.28 -9.71
CA ASP A 198 17.32 -4.93 -9.78
C ASP A 198 17.08 -5.54 -11.17
N LYS A 199 16.67 -6.84 -11.18
CA LYS A 199 16.42 -7.58 -12.42
C LYS A 199 15.21 -7.06 -13.20
N VAL A 200 14.20 -6.54 -12.50
CA VAL A 200 12.98 -5.99 -13.14
C VAL A 200 13.32 -4.66 -13.79
N TYR A 201 14.01 -3.76 -13.08
CA TYR A 201 14.49 -2.50 -13.64
C TYR A 201 15.30 -2.68 -14.93
N LYS A 202 16.20 -3.66 -14.96
CA LYS A 202 17.03 -3.96 -16.15
C LYS A 202 16.20 -4.32 -17.40
N ARG A 203 14.96 -4.83 -17.22
CA ARG A 203 14.06 -5.13 -18.36
C ARG A 203 13.40 -3.89 -18.92
N TYR A 204 13.24 -2.83 -18.13
CA TYR A 204 12.47 -1.64 -18.49
C TYR A 204 13.31 -0.37 -18.68
N LYS A 205 14.57 -0.33 -18.24
CA LYS A 205 15.42 0.86 -18.30
C LYS A 205 15.63 1.42 -19.70
N ASP A 206 15.56 0.57 -20.72
CA ASP A 206 15.80 0.91 -22.12
C ASP A 206 14.49 1.02 -22.92
N VAL A 207 13.33 0.85 -22.29
CA VAL A 207 12.02 1.05 -22.92
C VAL A 207 11.77 2.55 -23.01
N LYS A 208 11.78 3.09 -24.26
CA LYS A 208 11.54 4.50 -24.59
C LYS A 208 10.05 4.84 -24.63
#